data_c485695e87a39447bebb74f312d54529
#
_entry.id   c485695e87a39447bebb74f312d54529
#
_cell.length_a   1.000
_cell.length_b   1.000
_cell.length_c   1.000
_cell.angle_alpha   90.00
_cell.angle_beta   90.00
_cell.angle_gamma   90.00
#
_symmetry.space_group_name_H-M   'P 1'
#
loop_
_entity.id
_entity.type
_entity.pdbx_description
1 polymer ?
#
loop_
_entity_poly.entity_id
_entity_poly.type
_entity_poly.pdbx_seq_one_letter_code
_entity_poly.pdbx_strand_id
1 'polypeptide(L)'
;MNIKGLFATAFVTLLGITDAEISVHEANVVTRELQVTDFSTKLAHAINTKRAAKGLKAVCINKKLMTAAQVQADYIAKTNKVTTTGPDNSTPTTRYTAQHIATSKSAELVAAGQSTVDAVVDTWIKSAGAYLYSDLKFIGPGYRYDNTKQYKHFWVLDMANADGEVCL
;
A
#
# COMPACT_ATOMS: atom_id res chain seq x y z
N MET A 1 52.29 -38.20 -1.37
CA MET A 1 51.06 -38.93 -1.66
C MET A 1 49.96 -37.86 -1.90
N ASN A 2 49.64 -37.62 -3.18
CA ASN A 2 48.75 -36.55 -3.61
C ASN A 2 47.32 -37.06 -3.65
N ILE A 3 46.41 -36.40 -2.94
CA ILE A 3 44.99 -36.63 -3.05
C ILE A 3 44.41 -35.38 -3.76
N LYS A 4 44.11 -35.56 -5.04
CA LYS A 4 43.36 -34.55 -5.84
C LYS A 4 41.87 -34.65 -5.47
N GLY A 5 41.34 -33.63 -4.83
CA GLY A 5 39.90 -33.47 -4.61
C GLY A 5 39.23 -33.05 -5.89
N LEU A 6 38.27 -33.83 -6.34
CA LEU A 6 37.43 -33.61 -7.51
C LEU A 6 36.28 -32.67 -7.10
N PHE A 7 36.31 -31.41 -7.51
CA PHE A 7 35.16 -30.52 -7.38
C PHE A 7 34.20 -30.79 -8.55
N ALA A 8 33.09 -31.42 -8.24
CA ALA A 8 31.97 -31.53 -9.15
C ALA A 8 31.25 -30.18 -9.22
N THR A 9 31.46 -29.42 -10.29
CA THR A 9 30.67 -28.25 -10.65
C THR A 9 29.33 -28.71 -11.21
N ALA A 10 28.28 -28.59 -10.42
CA ALA A 10 26.91 -28.73 -10.91
C ALA A 10 26.59 -27.55 -11.81
N PHE A 11 26.54 -27.77 -13.12
CA PHE A 11 26.00 -26.84 -14.09
C PHE A 11 24.46 -26.85 -13.93
N VAL A 12 23.92 -25.83 -13.26
CA VAL A 12 22.50 -25.50 -13.36
C VAL A 12 22.33 -24.73 -14.67
N THR A 13 21.83 -25.40 -15.70
CA THR A 13 21.37 -24.73 -16.91
C THR A 13 20.09 -23.96 -16.61
N LEU A 14 20.23 -22.68 -16.28
CA LEU A 14 19.11 -21.76 -16.19
C LEU A 14 18.70 -21.39 -17.63
N LEU A 15 17.53 -21.85 -18.03
CA LEU A 15 16.94 -21.59 -19.33
C LEU A 15 16.69 -20.08 -19.53
N GLY A 16 17.47 -19.44 -20.38
CA GLY A 16 16.99 -18.41 -21.29
C GLY A 16 16.52 -17.06 -20.76
N ILE A 17 16.98 -16.60 -19.58
CA ILE A 17 16.78 -15.22 -19.18
C ILE A 17 18.06 -14.45 -19.58
N THR A 18 17.94 -13.50 -20.53
CA THR A 18 19.06 -12.67 -20.94
C THR A 18 19.35 -11.60 -19.89
N ASP A 19 20.61 -11.17 -19.76
CA ASP A 19 21.01 -10.08 -18.85
C ASP A 19 20.18 -8.79 -19.06
N ALA A 20 19.68 -8.57 -20.27
CA ALA A 20 18.80 -7.46 -20.59
C ALA A 20 17.40 -7.59 -19.95
N GLU A 21 16.83 -8.80 -19.87
CA GLU A 21 15.53 -9.05 -19.25
C GLU A 21 15.60 -8.92 -17.73
N ILE A 22 16.71 -9.36 -17.12
CA ILE A 22 16.97 -9.19 -15.69
C ILE A 22 17.09 -7.70 -15.36
N SER A 23 17.85 -6.94 -16.14
CA SER A 23 18.07 -5.51 -15.94
C SER A 23 16.77 -4.69 -16.06
N VAL A 24 15.91 -5.01 -17.02
CA VAL A 24 14.61 -4.34 -17.19
C VAL A 24 13.65 -4.67 -16.06
N HIS A 25 13.69 -5.91 -15.58
CA HIS A 25 12.83 -6.34 -14.46
C HIS A 25 13.25 -5.65 -13.15
N GLU A 26 14.53 -5.60 -12.83
CA GLU A 26 15.06 -4.89 -11.67
C GLU A 26 14.80 -3.38 -11.74
N ALA A 27 15.01 -2.74 -12.88
CA ALA A 27 14.73 -1.32 -13.08
C ALA A 27 13.24 -1.01 -12.88
N ASN A 28 12.34 -1.86 -13.38
CA ASN A 28 10.89 -1.70 -13.18
C ASN A 28 10.47 -1.90 -11.72
N VAL A 29 11.08 -2.83 -11.01
CA VAL A 29 10.81 -3.05 -9.57
C VAL A 29 11.26 -1.85 -8.76
N VAL A 30 12.48 -1.36 -8.97
CA VAL A 30 13.02 -0.17 -8.28
C VAL A 30 12.19 1.07 -8.57
N THR A 31 11.80 1.31 -9.82
CA THR A 31 10.94 2.46 -10.19
C THR A 31 9.57 2.36 -9.55
N ARG A 32 9.00 1.17 -9.45
CA ARG A 32 7.70 0.93 -8.81
C ARG A 32 7.77 1.14 -7.29
N GLU A 33 8.83 0.67 -6.63
CA GLU A 33 9.05 0.90 -5.20
C GLU A 33 9.21 2.38 -4.87
N LEU A 34 9.99 3.12 -5.67
CA LEU A 34 10.17 4.57 -5.50
C LEU A 34 8.85 5.34 -5.67
N GLN A 35 8.01 4.96 -6.64
CA GLN A 35 6.70 5.57 -6.82
C GLN A 35 5.74 5.27 -5.66
N VAL A 36 5.74 4.04 -5.15
CA VAL A 36 4.92 3.63 -4.00
C VAL A 36 5.34 4.38 -2.74
N THR A 37 6.64 4.53 -2.50
CA THR A 37 7.15 5.26 -1.33
C THR A 37 6.83 6.75 -1.41
N ASP A 38 6.90 7.36 -2.60
CA ASP A 38 6.69 8.79 -2.76
C ASP A 38 5.23 9.21 -2.49
N PHE A 39 4.22 8.53 -3.05
CA PHE A 39 2.84 8.92 -2.80
C PHE A 39 2.41 8.64 -1.34
N SER A 40 2.88 7.55 -0.73
CA SER A 40 2.50 7.20 0.64
C SER A 40 3.06 8.19 1.66
N THR A 41 4.29 8.64 1.48
CA THR A 41 4.90 9.69 2.29
C THR A 41 4.19 11.02 2.13
N LYS A 42 3.87 11.42 0.89
CA LYS A 42 3.09 12.64 0.61
C LYS A 42 1.71 12.58 1.23
N LEU A 43 1.02 11.43 1.14
CA LEU A 43 -0.30 11.24 1.74
C LEU A 43 -0.25 11.34 3.27
N ALA A 44 0.71 10.68 3.90
CA ALA A 44 0.90 10.77 5.35
C ALA A 44 1.21 12.20 5.79
N HIS A 45 2.05 12.93 5.05
CA HIS A 45 2.36 14.33 5.31
C HIS A 45 1.11 15.22 5.22
N ALA A 46 0.33 15.09 4.14
CA ALA A 46 -0.90 15.87 3.95
C ALA A 46 -1.91 15.62 5.07
N ILE A 47 -2.14 14.34 5.44
CA ILE A 47 -3.01 13.98 6.56
C ILE A 47 -2.49 14.59 7.87
N ASN A 48 -1.20 14.46 8.17
CA ASN A 48 -0.61 14.96 9.40
C ASN A 48 -0.64 16.50 9.49
N THR A 49 -0.50 17.20 8.38
CA THR A 49 -0.70 18.66 8.32
C THR A 49 -2.13 19.05 8.75
N LYS A 50 -3.15 18.33 8.23
CA LYS A 50 -4.54 18.57 8.61
C LYS A 50 -4.83 18.20 10.07
N ARG A 51 -4.21 17.12 10.57
CA ARG A 51 -4.32 16.70 11.98
C ARG A 51 -3.66 17.70 12.93
N ALA A 52 -2.46 18.17 12.59
CA ALA A 52 -1.74 19.19 13.38
C ALA A 52 -2.53 20.49 13.51
N ALA A 53 -3.20 20.94 12.43
CA ALA A 53 -4.08 22.11 12.46
C ALA A 53 -5.27 21.96 13.43
N LYS A 54 -5.57 20.74 13.90
CA LYS A 54 -6.58 20.44 14.92
C LYS A 54 -5.97 20.03 16.27
N GLY A 55 -4.67 20.19 16.46
CA GLY A 55 -3.98 19.80 17.70
C GLY A 55 -3.89 18.29 17.93
N LEU A 56 -4.08 17.48 16.89
CA LEU A 56 -4.08 16.02 16.99
C LEU A 56 -2.66 15.45 16.77
N LYS A 57 -2.38 14.33 17.43
CA LYS A 57 -1.12 13.60 17.22
C LYS A 57 -1.02 13.10 15.77
N ALA A 58 0.20 13.08 15.24
CA ALA A 58 0.49 12.52 13.94
C ALA A 58 0.18 11.01 13.90
N VAL A 59 -0.27 10.55 12.74
CA VAL A 59 -0.33 9.14 12.39
C VAL A 59 0.96 8.74 11.68
N CYS A 60 1.31 7.45 11.70
CA CYS A 60 2.47 6.94 10.98
C CYS A 60 2.11 5.80 10.04
N ILE A 61 2.94 5.62 9.01
CA ILE A 61 2.75 4.56 8.03
C ILE A 61 3.13 3.21 8.67
N ASN A 62 2.28 2.20 8.48
CA ASN A 62 2.55 0.81 8.81
C ASN A 62 2.58 -0.03 7.54
N LYS A 63 3.65 -0.81 7.35
CA LYS A 63 3.87 -1.59 6.13
C LYS A 63 2.80 -2.65 5.87
N LYS A 64 2.31 -3.30 6.90
CA LYS A 64 1.28 -4.34 6.77
C LYS A 64 -0.07 -3.74 6.36
N LEU A 65 -0.45 -2.60 6.93
CA LEU A 65 -1.64 -1.86 6.48
C LEU A 65 -1.50 -1.38 5.04
N MET A 66 -0.31 -0.93 4.62
CA MET A 66 -0.08 -0.60 3.20
C MET A 66 -0.33 -1.79 2.28
N THR A 67 0.13 -2.99 2.68
CA THR A 67 -0.10 -4.21 1.90
C THR A 67 -1.60 -4.53 1.80
N ALA A 68 -2.35 -4.42 2.89
CA ALA A 68 -3.79 -4.63 2.89
C ALA A 68 -4.52 -3.60 2.01
N ALA A 69 -4.18 -2.31 2.15
CA ALA A 69 -4.74 -1.23 1.34
C ALA A 69 -4.44 -1.39 -0.16
N GLN A 70 -3.23 -1.87 -0.50
CA GLN A 70 -2.86 -2.09 -1.89
C GLN A 70 -3.69 -3.19 -2.55
N VAL A 71 -3.99 -4.28 -1.84
CA VAL A 71 -4.91 -5.33 -2.32
C VAL A 71 -6.26 -4.71 -2.71
N GLN A 72 -6.80 -3.84 -1.88
CA GLN A 72 -8.06 -3.16 -2.15
C GLN A 72 -7.95 -2.15 -3.29
N ALA A 73 -6.86 -1.37 -3.36
CA ALA A 73 -6.65 -0.41 -4.44
C ALA A 73 -6.58 -1.09 -5.81
N ASP A 74 -5.88 -2.23 -5.91
CA ASP A 74 -5.81 -3.03 -7.12
C ASP A 74 -7.19 -3.61 -7.51
N TYR A 75 -7.98 -4.04 -6.53
CA TYR A 75 -9.32 -4.58 -6.76
C TYR A 75 -10.31 -3.52 -7.27
N ILE A 76 -10.38 -2.35 -6.63
CA ILE A 76 -11.28 -1.28 -7.07
C ILE A 76 -10.87 -0.71 -8.43
N ALA A 77 -9.58 -0.69 -8.74
CA ALA A 77 -9.08 -0.35 -10.07
C ALA A 77 -9.51 -1.38 -11.11
N LYS A 78 -9.29 -2.68 -10.83
CA LYS A 78 -9.67 -3.77 -11.73
C LYS A 78 -11.17 -3.75 -12.05
N THR A 79 -12.00 -3.57 -11.03
CA THR A 79 -13.47 -3.62 -11.16
C THR A 79 -14.10 -2.28 -11.54
N ASN A 80 -13.36 -1.19 -11.46
CA ASN A 80 -13.85 0.19 -11.63
C ASN A 80 -15.01 0.53 -10.66
N LYS A 81 -15.00 -0.09 -9.47
CA LYS A 81 -16.03 0.09 -8.42
C LYS A 81 -15.40 0.58 -7.13
N VAL A 82 -15.87 1.72 -6.62
CA VAL A 82 -15.42 2.28 -5.35
C VAL A 82 -16.20 1.61 -4.21
N THR A 83 -15.56 0.69 -3.51
CA THR A 83 -16.16 -0.12 -2.44
C THR A 83 -15.09 -0.55 -1.43
N THR A 84 -15.48 -0.82 -0.20
CA THR A 84 -14.64 -1.43 0.84
C THR A 84 -14.71 -2.97 0.83
N THR A 85 -15.66 -3.55 0.12
CA THR A 85 -15.66 -4.99 -0.14
C THR A 85 -14.64 -5.32 -1.22
N GLY A 86 -13.67 -6.16 -0.89
CA GLY A 86 -12.54 -6.51 -1.75
C GLY A 86 -12.71 -7.84 -2.51
N PRO A 87 -11.60 -8.40 -3.03
CA PRO A 87 -11.62 -9.69 -3.71
C PRO A 87 -12.16 -10.77 -2.76
N ASP A 88 -12.86 -11.76 -3.34
CA ASP A 88 -13.46 -12.89 -2.60
C ASP A 88 -14.36 -12.45 -1.42
N ASN A 89 -15.05 -11.30 -1.59
CA ASN A 89 -15.88 -10.65 -0.58
C ASN A 89 -15.11 -10.30 0.70
N SER A 90 -13.80 -10.12 0.62
CA SER A 90 -12.99 -9.72 1.77
C SER A 90 -13.41 -8.36 2.32
N THR A 91 -13.39 -8.25 3.64
CA THR A 91 -13.59 -6.99 4.38
C THR A 91 -12.24 -6.36 4.72
N PRO A 92 -12.18 -5.08 5.12
CA PRO A 92 -10.95 -4.48 5.64
C PRO A 92 -10.34 -5.34 6.76
N THR A 93 -11.15 -5.79 7.72
CA THR A 93 -10.69 -6.63 8.83
C THR A 93 -10.07 -7.94 8.36
N THR A 94 -10.67 -8.63 7.38
CA THR A 94 -10.09 -9.89 6.86
C THR A 94 -8.76 -9.64 6.14
N ARG A 95 -8.61 -8.51 5.45
CA ARG A 95 -7.34 -8.12 4.84
C ARG A 95 -6.26 -7.80 5.88
N TYR A 96 -6.64 -7.16 7.01
CA TYR A 96 -5.72 -6.91 8.13
C TYR A 96 -5.27 -8.23 8.78
N THR A 97 -6.20 -9.14 9.04
CA THR A 97 -5.90 -10.47 9.58
C THR A 97 -4.94 -11.24 8.67
N ALA A 98 -5.11 -11.15 7.35
CA ALA A 98 -4.20 -11.77 6.38
C ALA A 98 -2.77 -11.18 6.45
N GLN A 99 -2.60 -9.97 6.98
CA GLN A 99 -1.31 -9.34 7.26
C GLN A 99 -0.85 -9.53 8.72
N HIS A 100 -1.52 -10.41 9.48
CA HIS A 100 -1.24 -10.63 10.91
C HIS A 100 -1.39 -9.35 11.75
N ILE A 101 -2.35 -8.49 11.41
CA ILE A 101 -2.74 -7.34 12.22
C ILE A 101 -3.99 -7.70 13.00
N ALA A 102 -3.87 -7.68 14.33
CA ALA A 102 -5.01 -7.75 15.23
C ALA A 102 -5.40 -6.33 15.66
N THR A 103 -6.63 -5.93 15.39
CA THR A 103 -7.14 -4.61 15.77
C THR A 103 -8.60 -4.68 16.18
N SER A 104 -8.95 -3.94 17.23
CA SER A 104 -10.34 -3.73 17.67
C SER A 104 -10.91 -2.40 17.16
N LYS A 105 -10.05 -1.52 16.59
CA LYS A 105 -10.44 -0.20 16.11
C LYS A 105 -9.73 0.11 14.81
N SER A 106 -10.49 0.18 13.73
CA SER A 106 -9.96 0.44 12.40
C SER A 106 -10.98 1.16 11.52
N ALA A 107 -10.51 1.71 10.42
CA ALA A 107 -11.30 2.29 9.35
C ALA A 107 -10.62 2.08 8.01
N GLU A 108 -11.39 1.98 6.94
CA GLU A 108 -10.90 2.03 5.57
C GLU A 108 -11.63 3.12 4.80
N LEU A 109 -10.88 4.00 4.15
CA LEU A 109 -11.39 5.03 3.27
C LEU A 109 -11.00 4.70 1.85
N VAL A 110 -11.96 4.80 0.94
CA VAL A 110 -11.76 4.55 -0.49
C VAL A 110 -12.17 5.77 -1.30
N ALA A 111 -11.46 6.05 -2.38
CA ALA A 111 -11.80 7.12 -3.31
C ALA A 111 -11.30 6.81 -4.71
N ALA A 112 -11.89 7.43 -5.73
CA ALA A 112 -11.39 7.32 -7.10
C ALA A 112 -11.65 8.63 -7.88
N GLY A 113 -10.75 8.90 -8.84
CA GLY A 113 -10.83 10.07 -9.71
C GLY A 113 -9.98 11.26 -9.29
N GLN A 114 -9.53 11.32 -8.04
CA GLN A 114 -8.66 12.40 -7.56
C GLN A 114 -7.25 12.21 -8.12
N SER A 115 -6.75 13.18 -8.87
CA SER A 115 -5.45 13.10 -9.52
C SER A 115 -4.27 13.49 -8.63
N THR A 116 -4.54 14.01 -7.43
CA THR A 116 -3.50 14.45 -6.49
C THR A 116 -3.79 13.99 -5.07
N VAL A 117 -2.72 13.91 -4.26
CA VAL A 117 -2.81 13.60 -2.83
C VAL A 117 -3.70 14.61 -2.09
N ASP A 118 -3.53 15.89 -2.33
CA ASP A 118 -4.32 16.91 -1.65
C ASP A 118 -5.82 16.78 -1.98
N ALA A 119 -6.15 16.53 -3.25
CA ALA A 119 -7.53 16.34 -3.69
C ALA A 119 -8.20 15.12 -3.02
N VAL A 120 -7.50 14.00 -2.87
CA VAL A 120 -8.06 12.82 -2.18
C VAL A 120 -8.19 13.05 -0.68
N VAL A 121 -7.21 13.68 -0.04
CA VAL A 121 -7.29 14.01 1.40
C VAL A 121 -8.46 14.97 1.67
N ASP A 122 -8.64 16.02 0.86
CA ASP A 122 -9.77 16.95 0.99
C ASP A 122 -11.12 16.24 0.74
N THR A 123 -11.18 15.27 -0.19
CA THR A 123 -12.36 14.44 -0.41
C THR A 123 -12.69 13.62 0.84
N TRP A 124 -11.73 12.94 1.43
CA TRP A 124 -11.94 12.17 2.65
C TRP A 124 -12.29 13.03 3.87
N ILE A 125 -11.72 14.23 3.97
CA ILE A 125 -12.10 15.17 5.05
C ILE A 125 -13.58 15.52 4.96
N LYS A 126 -14.09 15.77 3.76
CA LYS A 126 -15.49 16.12 3.54
C LYS A 126 -16.46 14.97 3.78
N SER A 127 -16.10 13.76 3.37
CA SER A 127 -16.97 12.57 3.41
C SER A 127 -16.80 11.71 4.67
N ALA A 128 -15.61 11.67 5.25
CA ALA A 128 -15.23 10.73 6.31
C ALA A 128 -14.22 11.34 7.31
N GLY A 129 -14.24 12.66 7.50
CA GLY A 129 -13.29 13.40 8.32
C GLY A 129 -13.20 12.88 9.77
N ALA A 130 -14.28 12.31 10.31
CA ALA A 130 -14.29 11.72 11.64
C ALA A 130 -13.24 10.61 11.80
N TYR A 131 -12.99 9.82 10.77
CA TYR A 131 -11.94 8.79 10.81
C TYR A 131 -10.54 9.39 10.70
N LEU A 132 -10.31 10.35 9.80
CA LEU A 132 -9.01 11.03 9.65
C LEU A 132 -8.60 11.79 10.93
N TYR A 133 -9.56 12.27 11.70
CA TYR A 133 -9.34 12.99 12.95
C TYR A 133 -9.53 12.12 14.21
N SER A 134 -9.69 10.81 14.05
CA SER A 134 -9.80 9.86 15.16
C SER A 134 -8.46 9.65 15.87
N ASP A 135 -8.47 8.84 16.92
CA ASP A 135 -7.29 8.44 17.69
C ASP A 135 -6.56 7.21 17.10
N LEU A 136 -6.87 6.84 15.86
CA LEU A 136 -6.14 5.79 15.13
C LEU A 136 -4.70 6.24 14.90
N LYS A 137 -3.73 5.36 15.15
CA LYS A 137 -2.30 5.65 15.18
C LYS A 137 -1.58 5.33 13.87
N PHE A 138 -1.97 4.20 13.26
CA PHE A 138 -1.32 3.69 12.06
C PHE A 138 -2.16 3.93 10.83
N ILE A 139 -1.50 4.23 9.72
CA ILE A 139 -2.12 4.32 8.40
C ILE A 139 -1.39 3.42 7.40
N GLY A 140 -2.15 2.89 6.45
CA GLY A 140 -1.65 2.16 5.29
C GLY A 140 -2.20 2.75 4.00
N PRO A 141 -1.45 3.61 3.30
CA PRO A 141 -1.85 4.09 1.99
C PRO A 141 -1.76 3.01 0.92
N GLY A 142 -2.79 2.88 0.09
CA GLY A 142 -2.81 2.10 -1.13
C GLY A 142 -3.21 2.95 -2.33
N TYR A 143 -2.61 2.73 -3.48
CA TYR A 143 -2.89 3.50 -4.69
C TYR A 143 -2.70 2.66 -5.95
N ARG A 144 -3.61 2.85 -6.92
CA ARG A 144 -3.46 2.31 -8.26
C ARG A 144 -3.81 3.34 -9.30
N TYR A 145 -2.97 3.47 -10.30
CA TYR A 145 -3.27 4.20 -11.53
C TYR A 145 -3.57 3.21 -12.66
N ASP A 146 -4.67 3.44 -13.36
CA ASP A 146 -5.02 2.68 -14.57
C ASP A 146 -5.71 3.62 -15.56
N ASN A 147 -4.98 4.03 -16.60
CA ASN A 147 -5.46 4.97 -17.61
C ASN A 147 -6.57 4.40 -18.50
N THR A 148 -6.81 3.09 -18.46
CA THR A 148 -7.90 2.43 -19.21
C THR A 148 -9.23 2.51 -18.49
N LYS A 149 -9.24 2.92 -17.22
CA LYS A 149 -10.45 3.00 -16.38
C LYS A 149 -11.01 4.40 -16.35
N GLN A 150 -12.32 4.51 -16.10
CA GLN A 150 -13.04 5.78 -16.02
C GLN A 150 -12.42 6.75 -15.02
N TYR A 151 -12.10 6.27 -13.81
CA TYR A 151 -11.58 7.11 -12.74
C TYR A 151 -10.07 7.30 -12.82
N LYS A 152 -9.31 6.43 -13.47
CA LYS A 152 -7.85 6.42 -13.61
C LYS A 152 -7.07 6.28 -12.30
N HIS A 153 -7.44 7.03 -11.27
CA HIS A 153 -6.78 7.07 -9.96
C HIS A 153 -7.66 6.41 -8.92
N PHE A 154 -7.12 5.43 -8.19
CA PHE A 154 -7.83 4.67 -7.17
C PHE A 154 -7.03 4.70 -5.87
N TRP A 155 -7.66 5.14 -4.80
CA TRP A 155 -7.04 5.42 -3.52
C TRP A 155 -7.69 4.62 -2.41
N VAL A 156 -6.89 4.09 -1.53
CA VAL A 156 -7.32 3.43 -0.30
C VAL A 156 -6.46 3.93 0.85
N LEU A 157 -7.07 4.17 1.99
CA LEU A 157 -6.39 4.48 3.23
C LEU A 157 -6.92 3.56 4.32
N ASP A 158 -6.13 2.59 4.70
CA ASP A 158 -6.37 1.79 5.88
C ASP A 158 -5.86 2.52 7.12
N MET A 159 -6.63 2.46 8.20
CA MET A 159 -6.29 3.07 9.49
C MET A 159 -6.58 2.08 10.62
N ALA A 160 -5.68 1.95 11.58
CA ALA A 160 -5.88 1.04 12.70
C ALA A 160 -5.11 1.44 13.96
N ASN A 161 -5.60 0.96 15.11
CA ASN A 161 -4.81 0.77 16.32
C ASN A 161 -4.51 -0.73 16.43
N ALA A 162 -3.24 -1.09 16.53
CA ALA A 162 -2.83 -2.48 16.66
C ALA A 162 -1.61 -2.57 17.58
N ASP A 163 -1.71 -3.38 18.60
CA ASP A 163 -0.62 -3.59 19.55
C ASP A 163 0.51 -4.38 18.91
N GLY A 164 1.74 -4.01 19.24
CA GLY A 164 2.95 -4.64 18.67
C GLY A 164 3.32 -4.16 17.25
N GLU A 165 2.49 -3.34 16.61
CA GLU A 165 2.82 -2.77 15.30
C GLU A 165 3.70 -1.54 15.42
N VAL A 166 4.52 -1.32 14.39
CA VAL A 166 5.52 -0.23 14.33
C VAL A 166 5.32 0.65 13.10
N CYS A 167 5.87 1.84 13.18
CA CYS A 167 5.97 2.76 12.04
C CYS A 167 7.04 2.29 11.06
N LEU A 168 6.82 2.55 9.76
CA LEU A 168 7.81 2.34 8.70
C LEU A 168 8.93 3.36 8.82
#